data_bb20bb49c1af65b85d9650471b7f8158
#
_entry.id   bb20bb49c1af65b85d9650471b7f8158
#
_cell.length_a   1.000
_cell.length_b   1.000
_cell.length_c   1.000
_cell.angle_alpha   90.00
_cell.angle_beta   90.00
_cell.angle_gamma   90.00
#
_symmetry.space_group_name_H-M   'P 1'
#
loop_
_entity.id
_entity.type
_entity.pdbx_description
1 polymer ?
#
loop_
_entity_poly.entity_id
_entity_poly.type
_entity_poly.pdbx_seq_one_letter_code
_entity_poly.pdbx_strand_id
1 'polypeptide(L)'
;DLVKELTIDMVPDGDNRIIAETIGVENYYKLCSVVGGSTIYLQKPESVLRPVRDAHIKAEFNGYNHPELARKYGVTERWVRQLCGEGKLEGQMSLLDYGDEPKTADF
;
A
#
# COMPACT_ATOMS: atom_id res chain seq x y z
N ASP A 1 -18.26 32.07 -7.24
CA ASP A 1 -17.79 31.01 -6.39
C ASP A 1 -16.36 31.30 -5.99
N LEU A 2 -16.16 31.44 -4.69
CA LEU A 2 -14.86 31.82 -4.19
C LEU A 2 -13.77 30.79 -4.50
N VAL A 3 -14.11 29.54 -4.54
CA VAL A 3 -13.13 28.49 -4.81
C VAL A 3 -12.50 28.68 -6.18
N LYS A 4 -13.27 29.13 -7.14
CA LYS A 4 -12.73 29.32 -8.48
C LYS A 4 -11.76 30.48 -8.58
N GLU A 5 -11.76 31.35 -7.60
CA GLU A 5 -10.86 32.49 -7.59
C GLU A 5 -9.57 32.18 -6.84
N LEU A 6 -9.47 31.01 -6.21
CA LEU A 6 -8.30 30.64 -5.44
C LEU A 6 -7.16 30.30 -6.36
N THR A 7 -5.98 30.87 -6.11
CA THR A 7 -4.81 30.57 -6.91
C THR A 7 -3.72 30.02 -6.03
N ILE A 8 -2.73 29.39 -6.64
CA ILE A 8 -1.64 28.75 -5.91
C ILE A 8 -0.92 29.72 -4.98
N ASP A 9 -0.67 30.93 -5.45
CA ASP A 9 0.10 31.87 -4.64
C ASP A 9 -0.67 32.40 -3.44
N MET A 10 -1.96 32.13 -3.36
CA MET A 10 -2.75 32.49 -2.21
C MET A 10 -2.65 31.44 -1.11
N VAL A 11 -2.12 30.26 -1.42
CA VAL A 11 -1.97 29.19 -0.46
C VAL A 11 -0.70 29.44 0.35
N PRO A 12 -0.70 29.23 1.67
CA PRO A 12 0.49 29.49 2.47
C PRO A 12 1.66 28.64 2.03
N ASP A 13 2.87 29.21 2.12
CA ASP A 13 4.07 28.47 1.77
C ASP A 13 4.22 27.26 2.68
N GLY A 14 5.00 26.28 2.23
CA GLY A 14 5.26 25.08 3.02
C GLY A 14 4.43 23.94 2.51
N ASP A 15 4.06 23.06 3.41
CA ASP A 15 3.37 21.82 3.01
C ASP A 15 2.06 22.08 2.30
N ASN A 16 1.32 23.10 2.72
CA ASN A 16 0.06 23.39 2.06
C ASN A 16 0.26 23.79 0.61
N ARG A 17 1.30 24.58 0.33
CA ARG A 17 1.60 24.98 -1.03
C ARG A 17 2.03 23.79 -1.88
N ILE A 18 2.83 22.89 -1.30
CA ILE A 18 3.27 21.71 -1.99
C ILE A 18 2.08 20.84 -2.39
N ILE A 19 1.14 20.66 -1.48
CA ILE A 19 -0.04 19.87 -1.76
C ILE A 19 -0.85 20.52 -2.87
N ALA A 20 -1.08 21.82 -2.76
CA ALA A 20 -1.89 22.52 -3.75
C ALA A 20 -1.24 22.47 -5.14
N GLU A 21 0.08 22.53 -5.19
CA GLU A 21 0.80 22.42 -6.47
C GLU A 21 0.70 21.01 -7.03
N THR A 22 0.66 20.03 -6.17
CA THR A 22 0.64 18.64 -6.58
C THR A 22 -0.74 18.21 -7.11
N ILE A 23 -1.80 18.63 -6.45
CA ILE A 23 -3.13 18.15 -6.78
C ILE A 23 -4.07 19.23 -7.33
N GLY A 24 -3.61 20.46 -7.36
CA GLY A 24 -4.44 21.58 -7.84
C GLY A 24 -5.21 22.23 -6.72
N VAL A 25 -5.53 23.50 -6.88
CA VAL A 25 -6.16 24.26 -5.81
C VAL A 25 -7.58 23.81 -5.50
N GLU A 26 -8.31 23.32 -6.50
CA GLU A 26 -9.66 22.86 -6.21
C GLU A 26 -9.64 21.62 -5.36
N ASN A 27 -8.75 20.67 -5.68
CA ASN A 27 -8.63 19.45 -4.89
C ASN A 27 -8.06 19.77 -3.53
N TYR A 28 -7.15 20.73 -3.46
CA TYR A 28 -6.61 21.17 -2.18
C TYR A 28 -7.75 21.69 -1.30
N TYR A 29 -8.65 22.47 -1.86
CA TYR A 29 -9.77 22.98 -1.09
C TYR A 29 -10.66 21.82 -0.62
N LYS A 30 -10.89 20.82 -1.49
CA LYS A 30 -11.69 19.68 -1.10
C LYS A 30 -11.02 18.91 0.03
N LEU A 31 -9.70 18.78 -0.03
CA LEU A 31 -8.96 18.10 1.03
C LEU A 31 -9.13 18.86 2.34
N CYS A 32 -9.03 20.18 2.30
CA CYS A 32 -9.22 21.00 3.49
C CYS A 32 -10.62 20.84 4.06
N SER A 33 -11.60 20.63 3.19
CA SER A 33 -12.97 20.48 3.65
C SER A 33 -13.17 19.17 4.41
N VAL A 34 -12.37 18.16 4.08
CA VAL A 34 -12.50 16.86 4.72
C VAL A 34 -11.61 16.73 5.96
N VAL A 35 -10.38 17.16 5.88
CA VAL A 35 -9.44 16.96 6.98
C VAL A 35 -8.82 18.25 7.51
N GLY A 36 -9.33 19.40 7.07
CA GLY A 36 -8.75 20.67 7.51
C GLY A 36 -8.86 20.84 9.02
N GLY A 37 -7.89 21.51 9.58
CA GLY A 37 -7.84 21.72 11.00
C GLY A 37 -7.27 20.56 11.79
N SER A 38 -6.96 19.45 11.10
CA SER A 38 -6.42 18.27 11.75
C SER A 38 -4.95 18.12 11.41
N THR A 39 -4.25 17.37 12.24
CA THR A 39 -2.88 16.98 11.91
C THR A 39 -2.97 15.55 11.40
N ILE A 40 -2.48 15.30 10.20
CA ILE A 40 -2.55 13.97 9.63
C ILE A 40 -1.18 13.53 9.19
N TYR A 41 -0.99 12.23 9.16
CA TYR A 41 0.25 11.63 8.68
C TYR A 41 -0.04 11.02 7.31
N LEU A 42 0.77 11.37 6.32
CA LEU A 42 0.62 10.73 5.02
C LEU A 42 1.70 9.68 4.89
N GLN A 43 1.31 8.52 4.40
CA GLN A 43 2.24 7.42 4.24
C GLN A 43 3.26 7.72 3.17
N LYS A 44 4.41 7.08 3.25
CA LYS A 44 5.40 7.17 2.19
C LYS A 44 4.84 6.45 0.96
N PRO A 45 5.26 6.83 -0.23
CA PRO A 45 4.72 6.20 -1.44
C PRO A 45 4.83 4.68 -1.43
N GLU A 46 5.94 4.15 -0.94
CA GLU A 46 6.13 2.71 -0.87
C GLU A 46 5.08 2.06 0.00
N SER A 47 4.73 2.71 1.10
CA SER A 47 3.74 2.16 2.01
C SER A 47 2.34 2.19 1.40
N VAL A 48 2.07 3.23 0.60
CA VAL A 48 0.77 3.33 -0.05
C VAL A 48 0.57 2.17 -1.02
N LEU A 49 1.62 1.77 -1.71
CA LEU A 49 1.53 0.72 -2.70
C LEU A 49 1.72 -0.68 -2.16
N ARG A 50 2.05 -0.80 -0.87
CA ARG A 50 2.30 -2.12 -0.28
C ARG A 50 1.15 -3.11 -0.46
N PRO A 51 -0.11 -2.72 -0.25
CA PRO A 51 -1.19 -3.68 -0.44
C PRO A 51 -1.29 -4.19 -1.88
N VAL A 52 -0.98 -3.32 -2.86
CA VAL A 52 -1.02 -3.72 -4.26
C VAL A 52 0.12 -4.70 -4.53
N ARG A 53 1.32 -4.40 -4.02
CA ARG A 53 2.45 -5.28 -4.16
C ARG A 53 2.14 -6.65 -3.57
N ASP A 54 1.58 -6.66 -2.36
CA ASP A 54 1.30 -7.91 -1.67
C ASP A 54 0.22 -8.71 -2.40
N ALA A 55 -0.74 -8.04 -3.01
CA ALA A 55 -1.75 -8.73 -3.80
C ALA A 55 -1.13 -9.39 -5.03
N HIS A 56 -0.15 -8.72 -5.65
CA HIS A 56 0.55 -9.30 -6.79
C HIS A 56 1.38 -10.51 -6.36
N ILE A 57 2.03 -10.44 -5.22
CA ILE A 57 2.80 -11.55 -4.70
C ILE A 57 1.89 -12.76 -4.50
N LYS A 58 0.74 -12.54 -3.90
CA LYS A 58 -0.20 -13.64 -3.67
C LYS A 58 -0.71 -14.23 -4.96
N ALA A 59 -0.98 -13.39 -5.94
CA ALA A 59 -1.50 -13.86 -7.21
C ALA A 59 -0.46 -14.66 -8.00
N GLU A 60 0.80 -14.33 -7.86
CA GLU A 60 1.85 -15.00 -8.62
C GLU A 60 2.47 -16.19 -7.90
N PHE A 61 2.12 -16.39 -6.63
CA PHE A 61 2.70 -17.48 -5.87
C PHE A 61 2.23 -18.82 -6.40
N ASN A 62 3.15 -19.73 -6.63
CA ASN A 62 2.80 -21.04 -7.15
C ASN A 62 3.14 -22.18 -6.20
N GLY A 63 3.47 -21.86 -4.96
CA GLY A 63 3.79 -22.86 -3.97
C GLY A 63 5.27 -23.06 -3.76
N TYR A 64 6.09 -22.66 -4.72
CA TYR A 64 7.51 -22.91 -4.64
C TYR A 64 8.38 -21.71 -4.96
N ASN A 65 7.81 -20.64 -5.43
CA ASN A 65 8.60 -19.53 -5.94
C ASN A 65 8.86 -18.40 -4.96
N HIS A 66 9.04 -18.74 -3.69
CA HIS A 66 9.31 -17.71 -2.68
C HIS A 66 10.53 -16.87 -3.04
N PRO A 67 11.68 -17.47 -3.42
CA PRO A 67 12.85 -16.64 -3.69
C PRO A 67 12.67 -15.72 -4.88
N GLU A 68 12.01 -16.22 -5.91
CA GLU A 68 11.79 -15.42 -7.11
C GLU A 68 10.91 -14.23 -6.82
N LEU A 69 9.85 -14.44 -6.06
CA LEU A 69 8.95 -13.34 -5.72
C LEU A 69 9.62 -12.36 -4.78
N ALA A 70 10.43 -12.86 -3.85
CA ALA A 70 11.16 -11.98 -2.95
C ALA A 70 12.06 -11.05 -3.75
N ARG A 71 12.74 -11.60 -4.73
CA ARG A 71 13.65 -10.84 -5.54
C ARG A 71 12.91 -9.87 -6.45
N LYS A 72 11.83 -10.33 -7.06
CA LYS A 72 11.07 -9.51 -7.99
C LYS A 72 10.45 -8.29 -7.31
N TYR A 73 9.94 -8.47 -6.12
CA TYR A 73 9.24 -7.39 -5.43
C TYR A 73 10.06 -6.71 -4.34
N GLY A 74 11.32 -7.10 -4.19
CA GLY A 74 12.19 -6.44 -3.21
C GLY A 74 11.80 -6.67 -1.77
N VAL A 75 11.30 -7.85 -1.47
CA VAL A 75 10.94 -8.21 -0.10
C VAL A 75 11.71 -9.46 0.30
N THR A 76 11.59 -9.88 1.55
CA THR A 76 12.28 -11.07 2.03
C THR A 76 11.46 -12.31 1.71
N GLU A 77 12.12 -13.47 1.65
CA GLU A 77 11.42 -14.71 1.49
C GLU A 77 10.49 -14.93 2.67
N ARG A 78 10.92 -14.48 3.85
CA ARG A 78 10.09 -14.60 5.02
C ARG A 78 8.76 -13.86 4.83
N TRP A 79 8.81 -12.68 4.23
CA TRP A 79 7.59 -11.93 3.97
C TRP A 79 6.69 -12.67 2.99
N VAL A 80 7.27 -13.27 1.95
CA VAL A 80 6.48 -14.05 1.00
C VAL A 80 5.82 -15.22 1.73
N ARG A 81 6.52 -15.87 2.65
CA ARG A 81 5.93 -16.98 3.38
C ARG A 81 4.80 -16.49 4.28
N GLN A 82 4.96 -15.34 4.87
CA GLN A 82 3.90 -14.81 5.71
C GLN A 82 2.65 -14.47 4.90
N LEU A 83 2.83 -14.00 3.69
CA LEU A 83 1.70 -13.67 2.85
C LEU A 83 1.05 -14.89 2.22
N CYS A 84 1.84 -15.81 1.77
CA CYS A 84 1.37 -16.92 0.94
C CYS A 84 1.42 -18.27 1.61
N GLY A 85 2.08 -18.39 2.73
CA GLY A 85 2.26 -19.67 3.41
C GLY A 85 3.54 -20.33 2.99
N GLU A 86 3.80 -21.49 3.57
CA GLU A 86 5.04 -22.20 3.31
C GLU A 86 5.10 -22.80 1.93
N GLY A 87 4.00 -22.88 1.27
CA GLY A 87 3.98 -23.49 -0.03
C GLY A 87 3.69 -24.97 0.06
N LYS A 88 3.87 -25.66 -1.05
CA LYS A 88 3.60 -27.06 -1.09
C LYS A 88 4.88 -27.83 -1.13
N LEU A 89 4.95 -28.85 -0.30
CA LEU A 89 6.08 -29.71 -0.33
C LEU A 89 5.58 -30.99 -0.91
N GLU A 90 6.46 -31.64 -1.62
CA GLU A 90 6.07 -32.83 -2.25
C GLU A 90 5.51 -33.79 -1.27
N GLY A 91 4.38 -34.25 -1.53
CA GLY A 91 3.78 -35.27 -0.71
C GLY A 91 3.23 -34.84 0.59
N GLN A 92 3.14 -33.60 0.89
CA GLN A 92 2.58 -33.31 2.10
C GLN A 92 1.74 -32.18 2.20
N MET A 93 1.28 -31.78 1.27
CA MET A 93 0.53 -30.71 1.29
C MET A 93 -0.58 -30.61 2.16
N SER A 94 -1.39 -31.37 2.11
CA SER A 94 -2.66 -31.12 2.67
C SER A 94 -2.68 -30.73 4.08
N LEU A 95 -1.86 -31.26 4.86
CA LEU A 95 -1.94 -30.97 6.18
C LEU A 95 -1.77 -29.59 6.46
N LEU A 96 -0.92 -28.97 5.80
CA LEU A 96 -0.66 -27.65 6.05
C LEU A 96 -1.68 -26.80 5.57
N ASP A 97 -2.34 -27.22 4.62
CA ASP A 97 -3.25 -26.40 4.05
C ASP A 97 -4.33 -26.04 4.89
N TYR A 98 -4.71 -26.83 5.73
CA TYR A 98 -5.82 -26.39 6.36
C TYR A 98 -5.43 -25.71 7.54
N GLY A 99 -4.43 -25.82 7.88
CA GLY A 99 -4.14 -25.14 8.91
C GLY A 99 -4.07 -23.87 8.84
N ASP A 100 -3.87 -23.76 8.69
CA ASP A 100 -3.66 -22.79 8.60
C ASP A 100 -4.10 -22.02 8.04
N GLU A 101 -4.52 -22.12 7.91
CA GLU A 101 -4.83 -21.49 7.39
C GLU A 101 -5.10 -20.65 7.75
N PRO A 102 -5.21 -20.45 8.08
CA PRO A 102 -5.50 -19.50 8.37
C PRO A 102 -4.62 -18.72 8.82
N LYS A 103 -4.11 -18.78 9.16
CA LYS A 103 -3.42 -18.03 9.46
C LYS A 103 -2.96 -17.32 8.72
N THR A 104 -3.12 -17.33 8.30
CA THR A 104 -2.69 -16.71 7.61
C THR A 104 -3.18 -15.71 7.33
N ALA A 105 -3.58 -15.49 7.37
CA ALA A 105 -3.99 -14.61 6.85
C ALA A 105 -4.11 -13.48 7.32
N ASP A 106 -4.28 -13.33 7.81
CA ASP A 106 -4.51 -12.30 8.17
C ASP A 106 -3.59 -11.50 8.34
N PHE A 107 -3.25 -10.98 8.22
CA PHE A 107 -2.40 -10.06 8.31
C PHE A 107 -2.53 -9.03 7.66
#